data_7804f82b2fb66f85ba0224d77d136364
#
_entry.id   7804f82b2fb66f85ba0224d77d136364
#
_cell.length_a   1.000
_cell.length_b   1.000
_cell.length_c   1.000
_cell.angle_alpha   90.00
_cell.angle_beta   90.00
_cell.angle_gamma   90.00
#
_symmetry.space_group_name_H-M   'P 1'
#
loop_
_entity.id
_entity.type
_entity.pdbx_description
1 polymer ?
#
loop_
_entity_poly.entity_id
_entity_poly.type
_entity_poly.pdbx_seq_one_letter_code
_entity_poly.pdbx_strand_id
1 'polypeptide(L)'
;LIHSIAGYVIGRGMRKIKGFKFIYFYIVSGMFVPFSILMMPLVKQTAQMGIGNRFGVIVLYLVFYMPMNVLLYSGYLKNIPEAMEEAANIDGASTWTTYWRVIFPMMKPMHATVAILTALGTWNDVMTPLVIMSGTGQNTLPLAQLNFQSQFGTNYNLAFASYILALIPIL
;
A
#
# COMPACT_ATOMS: atom_id res chain seq x y z
N LEU A 1 0.67 -0.12 9.01
CA LEU A 1 1.73 -0.27 10.02
C LEU A 1 3.13 -0.23 9.39
N ILE A 2 3.48 -1.16 8.50
CA ILE A 2 4.83 -1.26 7.87
C ILE A 2 5.23 0.07 7.25
N HIS A 3 4.37 0.67 6.43
CA HIS A 3 4.64 1.93 5.77
C HIS A 3 4.77 3.13 6.73
N SER A 4 4.04 3.12 7.85
CA SER A 4 4.14 4.20 8.84
C SER A 4 5.48 4.13 9.59
N ILE A 5 5.96 2.93 9.91
CA ILE A 5 7.29 2.72 10.50
C ILE A 5 8.38 3.15 9.51
N ALA A 6 8.28 2.68 8.25
CA ALA A 6 9.25 3.06 7.22
C ALA A 6 9.26 4.58 6.99
N GLY A 7 8.08 5.20 6.90
CA GLY A 7 7.95 6.65 6.75
C GLY A 7 8.53 7.43 7.93
N TYR A 8 8.33 6.94 9.16
CA TYR A 8 8.92 7.52 10.36
C TYR A 8 10.45 7.43 10.36
N VAL A 9 10.98 6.22 10.21
CA VAL A 9 12.45 5.99 10.24
C VAL A 9 13.13 6.77 9.13
N ILE A 10 12.62 6.72 7.91
CA ILE A 10 13.18 7.43 6.77
C ILE A 10 13.00 8.94 6.96
N GLY A 11 11.80 9.39 7.34
CA GLY A 11 11.50 10.82 7.49
C GLY A 11 12.38 11.51 8.52
N ARG A 12 12.60 10.90 9.70
CA ARG A 12 13.49 11.41 10.73
C ARG A 12 14.97 11.20 10.37
N GLY A 13 15.29 10.03 9.78
CA GLY A 13 16.66 9.69 9.36
C GLY A 13 17.23 10.64 8.31
N MET A 14 16.41 11.13 7.38
CA MET A 14 16.82 12.08 6.33
C MET A 14 17.42 13.38 6.88
N ARG A 15 17.03 13.82 8.08
CA ARG A 15 17.56 15.02 8.71
C ARG A 15 18.93 14.81 9.33
N LYS A 16 19.23 13.57 9.74
CA LYS A 16 20.45 13.23 10.49
C LYS A 16 21.53 12.58 9.61
N ILE A 17 21.13 11.78 8.61
CA ILE A 17 22.06 10.94 7.85
C ILE A 17 21.76 11.04 6.35
N LYS A 18 22.75 11.42 5.55
CA LYS A 18 22.63 11.58 4.08
C LYS A 18 22.14 10.30 3.38
N GLY A 19 22.50 9.11 3.89
CA GLY A 19 22.06 7.82 3.33
C GLY A 19 20.55 7.63 3.33
N PHE A 20 19.83 8.12 4.36
CA PHE A 20 18.36 8.05 4.39
C PHE A 20 17.70 8.90 3.30
N LYS A 21 18.35 10.01 2.90
CA LYS A 21 17.86 10.82 1.78
C LYS A 21 17.96 10.03 0.46
N PHE A 22 19.01 9.27 0.25
CA PHE A 22 19.16 8.41 -0.90
C PHE A 22 18.10 7.29 -0.89
N ILE A 23 17.92 6.59 0.25
CA ILE A 23 16.89 5.55 0.41
C ILE A 23 15.48 6.12 0.13
N TYR A 24 15.19 7.32 0.63
CA TYR A 24 13.92 7.99 0.38
C TYR A 24 13.66 8.19 -1.11
N PHE A 25 14.61 8.80 -1.82
CA PHE A 25 14.45 9.04 -3.26
C PHE A 25 14.40 7.74 -4.06
N TYR A 26 15.17 6.72 -3.65
CA TYR A 26 15.13 5.41 -4.26
C TYR A 26 13.75 4.76 -4.13
N ILE A 27 13.15 4.78 -2.92
CA ILE A 27 11.80 4.23 -2.71
C ILE A 27 10.77 5.04 -3.50
N VAL A 28 10.80 6.37 -3.39
CA VAL A 28 9.81 7.25 -4.05
C VAL A 28 9.91 7.14 -5.58
N SER A 29 11.11 6.90 -6.13
CA SER A 29 11.28 6.70 -7.58
C SER A 29 10.49 5.50 -8.12
N GLY A 30 10.15 4.53 -7.26
CA GLY A 30 9.28 3.40 -7.63
C GLY A 30 7.89 3.83 -8.13
N MET A 31 7.40 5.02 -7.79
CA MET A 31 6.13 5.55 -8.32
C MET A 31 6.14 5.77 -9.82
N PHE A 32 7.32 5.98 -10.41
CA PHE A 32 7.46 6.27 -11.83
C PHE A 32 7.58 5.00 -12.69
N VAL A 33 7.63 3.82 -12.06
CA VAL A 33 7.71 2.55 -12.79
C VAL A 33 6.31 2.09 -13.17
N PRO A 34 5.94 2.07 -14.48
CA PRO A 34 4.61 1.62 -14.89
C PRO A 34 4.40 0.13 -14.58
N PHE A 35 3.23 -0.21 -14.04
CA PHE A 35 2.87 -1.60 -13.74
C PHE A 35 2.99 -2.51 -14.97
N SER A 36 2.66 -2.01 -16.16
CA SER A 36 2.72 -2.78 -17.41
C SER A 36 4.10 -3.35 -17.72
N ILE A 37 5.17 -2.65 -17.33
CA ILE A 37 6.55 -3.12 -17.50
C ILE A 37 6.86 -4.24 -16.50
N LEU A 38 6.27 -4.17 -15.30
CA LEU A 38 6.52 -5.11 -14.22
C LEU A 38 5.70 -6.41 -14.35
N MET A 39 4.61 -6.42 -15.11
CA MET A 39 3.67 -7.56 -15.18
C MET A 39 4.36 -8.90 -15.42
N MET A 40 5.12 -9.03 -16.51
CA MET A 40 5.78 -10.31 -16.87
C MET A 40 6.86 -10.73 -15.87
N PRO A 41 7.79 -9.85 -15.46
CA PRO A 41 8.73 -10.17 -14.38
C PRO A 41 8.06 -10.61 -13.08
N LEU A 42 6.97 -9.95 -12.67
CA LEU A 42 6.25 -10.27 -11.43
C LEU A 42 5.57 -11.64 -11.50
N VAL A 43 4.90 -11.96 -12.61
CA VAL A 43 4.31 -13.30 -12.81
C VAL A 43 5.38 -14.38 -12.69
N LYS A 44 6.50 -14.21 -13.37
CA LYS A 44 7.63 -15.16 -13.30
C LYS A 44 8.18 -15.29 -11.89
N GLN A 45 8.41 -14.17 -11.21
CA GLN A 45 9.00 -14.16 -9.88
C GLN A 45 8.05 -14.75 -8.84
N THR A 46 6.77 -14.39 -8.84
CA THR A 46 5.78 -14.93 -7.91
C THR A 46 5.54 -16.42 -8.12
N ALA A 47 5.57 -16.89 -9.36
CA ALA A 47 5.51 -18.32 -9.68
C ALA A 47 6.72 -19.07 -9.16
N GLN A 48 7.93 -18.55 -9.37
CA GLN A 48 9.18 -19.16 -8.85
C GLN A 48 9.22 -19.21 -7.32
N MET A 49 8.64 -18.20 -6.65
CA MET A 49 8.56 -18.15 -5.19
C MET A 49 7.39 -18.95 -4.62
N GLY A 50 6.53 -19.55 -5.46
CA GLY A 50 5.34 -20.28 -5.01
C GLY A 50 4.25 -19.41 -4.38
N ILE A 51 4.27 -18.09 -4.64
CA ILE A 51 3.31 -17.10 -4.10
C ILE A 51 2.37 -16.53 -5.16
N GLY A 52 2.13 -17.26 -6.25
CA GLY A 52 1.13 -16.91 -7.28
C GLY A 52 -0.30 -17.09 -6.77
N ASN A 53 -0.64 -16.52 -5.62
CA ASN A 53 -1.92 -16.68 -4.91
C ASN A 53 -2.30 -15.39 -4.16
N ARG A 54 -3.36 -15.43 -3.34
CA ARG A 54 -3.83 -14.27 -2.55
C ARG A 54 -2.74 -13.68 -1.66
N PHE A 55 -1.89 -14.52 -1.07
CA PHE A 55 -0.80 -14.04 -0.21
C PHE A 55 0.22 -13.22 -1.03
N GLY A 56 0.57 -13.69 -2.24
CA GLY A 56 1.45 -12.94 -3.14
C GLY A 56 0.88 -11.59 -3.53
N VAL A 57 -0.42 -11.51 -3.82
CA VAL A 57 -1.09 -10.22 -4.11
C VAL A 57 -1.00 -9.26 -2.92
N ILE A 58 -1.19 -9.74 -1.68
CA ILE A 58 -1.04 -8.92 -0.47
C ILE A 58 0.39 -8.38 -0.36
N VAL A 59 1.40 -9.22 -0.57
CA VAL A 59 2.82 -8.83 -0.54
C VAL A 59 3.11 -7.78 -1.62
N LEU A 60 2.59 -7.98 -2.83
CA LEU A 60 2.75 -7.00 -3.92
C LEU A 60 2.12 -5.66 -3.60
N TYR A 61 0.93 -5.63 -3.00
CA TYR A 61 0.32 -4.38 -2.58
C TYR A 61 1.14 -3.66 -1.50
N LEU A 62 1.75 -4.38 -0.57
CA LEU A 62 2.70 -3.76 0.37
C LEU A 62 3.87 -3.09 -0.35
N VAL A 63 4.38 -3.70 -1.41
CA VAL A 63 5.49 -3.13 -2.20
C VAL A 63 5.01 -1.94 -3.04
N PHE A 64 3.91 -2.06 -3.76
CA PHE A 64 3.42 -1.03 -4.69
C PHE A 64 2.96 0.26 -4.00
N TYR A 65 2.35 0.13 -2.82
CA TYR A 65 1.91 1.30 -2.05
C TYR A 65 3.02 1.89 -1.15
N MET A 66 4.17 1.21 -1.01
CA MET A 66 5.27 1.71 -0.18
C MET A 66 5.77 3.10 -0.62
N PRO A 67 6.03 3.39 -1.90
CA PRO A 67 6.54 4.70 -2.34
C PRO A 67 5.63 5.84 -1.94
N MET A 68 4.34 5.75 -2.30
CA MET A 68 3.35 6.78 -1.99
C MET A 68 3.14 6.94 -0.49
N ASN A 69 3.02 5.84 0.23
CA ASN A 69 2.76 5.88 1.66
C ASN A 69 3.97 6.41 2.46
N VAL A 70 5.20 6.07 2.06
CA VAL A 70 6.43 6.65 2.66
C VAL A 70 6.51 8.14 2.37
N LEU A 71 6.16 8.59 1.16
CA LEU A 71 6.08 10.01 0.82
C LEU A 71 5.11 10.75 1.74
N LEU A 72 3.88 10.22 1.90
CA LEU A 72 2.85 10.82 2.73
C LEU A 72 3.23 10.87 4.21
N TYR A 73 3.70 9.76 4.78
CA TYR A 73 4.11 9.71 6.19
C TYR A 73 5.31 10.60 6.47
N SER A 74 6.35 10.56 5.64
CA SER A 74 7.54 11.40 5.82
C SER A 74 7.24 12.89 5.64
N GLY A 75 6.29 13.22 4.75
CA GLY A 75 5.76 14.57 4.57
C GLY A 75 5.02 15.08 5.81
N TYR A 76 4.10 14.27 6.34
CA TYR A 76 3.31 14.61 7.52
C TYR A 76 4.17 14.79 8.78
N LEU A 77 5.21 13.97 8.92
CA LEU A 77 6.15 14.07 10.05
C LEU A 77 6.84 15.43 10.16
N LYS A 78 6.93 16.20 9.10
CA LYS A 78 7.48 17.56 9.15
C LYS A 78 6.63 18.49 10.04
N ASN A 79 5.35 18.20 10.20
CA ASN A 79 4.42 18.94 11.03
C ASN A 79 4.48 18.53 12.51
N ILE A 80 5.16 17.43 12.85
CA ILE A 80 5.33 16.96 14.22
C ILE A 80 6.71 17.44 14.73
N PRO A 81 6.75 18.34 15.75
CA PRO A 81 8.02 18.85 16.29
C PRO A 81 8.89 17.73 16.85
N GLU A 82 10.21 17.78 16.61
CA GLU A 82 11.15 16.81 17.18
C GLU A 82 11.25 16.91 18.70
N ALA A 83 10.93 18.08 19.27
CA ALA A 83 10.87 18.29 20.71
C ALA A 83 9.97 17.27 21.44
N MET A 84 8.95 16.73 20.77
CA MET A 84 8.10 15.67 21.35
C MET A 84 8.88 14.35 21.56
N GLU A 85 9.79 14.04 20.64
CA GLU A 85 10.65 12.86 20.74
C GLU A 85 11.77 13.09 21.75
N GLU A 86 12.31 14.31 21.79
CA GLU A 86 13.34 14.73 22.76
C GLU A 86 12.79 14.68 24.19
N ALA A 87 11.58 15.19 24.43
CA ALA A 87 10.92 15.10 25.73
C ALA A 87 10.71 13.65 26.17
N ALA A 88 10.20 12.79 25.28
CA ALA A 88 10.05 11.36 25.57
C ALA A 88 11.38 10.67 25.88
N ASN A 89 12.47 11.05 25.20
CA ASN A 89 13.80 10.52 25.49
C ASN A 89 14.33 10.98 26.86
N ILE A 90 14.06 12.24 27.27
CA ILE A 90 14.39 12.76 28.60
C ILE A 90 13.66 11.96 29.67
N ASP A 91 12.39 11.59 29.41
CA ASP A 91 11.57 10.73 30.30
C ASP A 91 12.00 9.26 30.28
N GLY A 92 13.09 8.91 29.58
CA GLY A 92 13.67 7.55 29.52
C GLY A 92 12.97 6.61 28.55
N ALA A 93 12.11 7.11 27.64
CA ALA A 93 11.47 6.27 26.65
C ALA A 93 12.46 5.81 25.57
N SER A 94 12.43 4.52 25.22
CA SER A 94 13.15 4.01 24.06
C SER A 94 12.56 4.54 22.76
N THR A 95 13.32 4.56 21.66
CA THR A 95 12.84 4.96 20.32
C THR A 95 11.57 4.21 19.91
N TRP A 96 11.47 2.94 20.24
CA TRP A 96 10.28 2.12 19.96
C TRP A 96 9.07 2.55 20.79
N THR A 97 9.28 2.85 22.08
CA THR A 97 8.23 3.39 22.97
C THR A 97 7.78 4.77 22.50
N THR A 98 8.71 5.65 22.15
CA THR A 98 8.42 6.97 21.59
C THR A 98 7.60 6.88 20.32
N TYR A 99 7.97 5.99 19.40
CA TYR A 99 7.18 5.78 18.18
C TYR A 99 5.74 5.38 18.50
N TRP A 100 5.52 4.32 19.29
CA TRP A 100 4.18 3.78 19.51
C TRP A 100 3.30 4.65 20.42
N ARG A 101 3.88 5.28 21.44
CA ARG A 101 3.12 6.03 22.45
C ARG A 101 2.97 7.53 22.14
N VAL A 102 3.90 8.09 21.37
CA VAL A 102 3.89 9.53 21.06
C VAL A 102 3.61 9.77 19.58
N ILE A 103 4.48 9.29 18.69
CA ILE A 103 4.44 9.66 17.27
C ILE A 103 3.27 8.98 16.54
N PHE A 104 3.07 7.68 16.73
CA PHE A 104 2.01 6.94 16.05
C PHE A 104 0.61 7.50 16.35
N PRO A 105 0.22 7.83 17.61
CA PRO A 105 -1.04 8.49 17.88
C PRO A 105 -1.16 9.88 17.25
N MET A 106 -0.09 10.66 17.19
CA MET A 106 -0.09 11.98 16.55
C MET A 106 -0.28 11.89 15.03
N MET A 107 0.06 10.76 14.42
CA MET A 107 -0.16 10.50 12.98
C MET A 107 -1.55 9.97 12.64
N LYS A 108 -2.51 9.89 13.57
CA LYS A 108 -3.87 9.38 13.31
C LYS A 108 -4.53 9.93 12.05
N PRO A 109 -4.53 11.26 11.78
CA PRO A 109 -5.12 11.78 10.55
C PRO A 109 -4.45 11.22 9.29
N MET A 110 -3.13 11.07 9.31
CA MET A 110 -2.39 10.50 8.20
C MET A 110 -2.65 8.99 8.04
N HIS A 111 -2.82 8.26 9.16
CA HIS A 111 -3.21 6.85 9.10
C HIS A 111 -4.56 6.67 8.41
N ALA A 112 -5.54 7.51 8.70
CA ALA A 112 -6.85 7.50 8.04
C ALA A 112 -6.71 7.77 6.54
N THR A 113 -5.97 8.81 6.17
CA THR A 113 -5.73 9.16 4.76
C THR A 113 -5.06 8.00 4.00
N VAL A 114 -3.99 7.46 4.54
CA VAL A 114 -3.26 6.34 3.91
C VAL A 114 -4.13 5.09 3.84
N ALA A 115 -4.91 4.80 4.89
CA ALA A 115 -5.81 3.64 4.90
C ALA A 115 -6.88 3.76 3.81
N ILE A 116 -7.53 4.93 3.69
CA ILE A 116 -8.56 5.17 2.66
C ILE A 116 -7.95 5.05 1.26
N LEU A 117 -6.85 5.75 0.99
CA LEU A 117 -6.23 5.73 -0.35
C LEU A 117 -5.77 4.33 -0.75
N THR A 118 -5.13 3.61 0.18
CA THR A 118 -4.66 2.24 -0.08
C THR A 118 -5.84 1.27 -0.23
N ALA A 119 -6.87 1.38 0.63
CA ALA A 119 -8.05 0.52 0.55
C ALA A 119 -8.81 0.72 -0.76
N LEU A 120 -9.06 1.96 -1.17
CA LEU A 120 -9.74 2.26 -2.43
C LEU A 120 -8.93 1.77 -3.63
N GLY A 121 -7.62 2.00 -3.63
CA GLY A 121 -6.76 1.54 -4.72
C GLY A 121 -6.69 0.02 -4.84
N THR A 122 -6.53 -0.70 -3.72
CA THR A 122 -6.50 -2.17 -3.72
C THR A 122 -7.86 -2.79 -4.01
N TRP A 123 -8.96 -2.16 -3.54
CA TRP A 123 -10.32 -2.62 -3.81
C TRP A 123 -10.67 -2.57 -5.29
N ASN A 124 -10.26 -1.50 -5.98
CA ASN A 124 -10.57 -1.30 -7.40
C ASN A 124 -9.55 -1.95 -8.35
N ASP A 125 -8.48 -2.55 -7.85
CA ASP A 125 -7.47 -3.15 -8.71
C ASP A 125 -7.94 -4.49 -9.28
N VAL A 126 -7.92 -4.57 -10.59
CA VAL A 126 -8.23 -5.78 -11.37
C VAL A 126 -6.95 -6.41 -11.91
N MET A 127 -5.97 -5.58 -12.29
CA MET A 127 -4.81 -6.04 -13.06
C MET A 127 -3.85 -6.91 -12.27
N THR A 128 -3.53 -6.53 -11.03
CA THR A 128 -2.63 -7.33 -10.19
C THR A 128 -3.22 -8.72 -9.90
N PRO A 129 -4.49 -8.85 -9.41
CA PRO A 129 -5.11 -10.15 -9.23
C PRO A 129 -5.22 -10.96 -10.53
N LEU A 130 -5.56 -10.31 -11.64
CA LEU A 130 -5.70 -10.97 -12.94
C LEU A 130 -4.41 -11.69 -13.37
N VAL A 131 -3.27 -11.01 -13.26
CA VAL A 131 -2.00 -11.59 -13.74
C VAL A 131 -1.33 -12.53 -12.72
N ILE A 132 -1.51 -12.29 -11.43
CA ILE A 132 -0.84 -13.08 -10.38
C ILE A 132 -1.64 -14.31 -9.97
N MET A 133 -2.97 -14.23 -9.94
CA MET A 133 -3.84 -15.34 -9.51
C MET A 133 -4.46 -16.11 -10.68
N SER A 134 -4.04 -15.84 -11.91
CA SER A 134 -4.54 -16.55 -13.10
C SER A 134 -4.38 -18.07 -12.93
N GLY A 135 -5.45 -18.80 -13.20
CA GLY A 135 -5.46 -20.28 -13.11
C GLY A 135 -5.60 -20.85 -11.69
N THR A 136 -5.68 -20.03 -10.65
CA THR A 136 -5.85 -20.53 -9.27
C THR A 136 -7.30 -20.78 -8.86
N GLY A 137 -8.26 -20.35 -9.66
CA GLY A 137 -9.69 -20.35 -9.31
C GLY A 137 -10.06 -19.32 -8.23
N GLN A 138 -9.12 -18.47 -7.82
CA GLN A 138 -9.33 -17.43 -6.84
C GLN A 138 -9.51 -16.08 -7.54
N ASN A 139 -10.57 -15.36 -7.21
CA ASN A 139 -10.86 -14.05 -7.80
C ASN A 139 -11.11 -13.01 -6.71
N THR A 140 -10.68 -11.78 -6.94
CA THR A 140 -11.20 -10.62 -6.22
C THR A 140 -12.56 -10.25 -6.79
N LEU A 141 -13.34 -9.47 -6.05
CA LEU A 141 -14.67 -9.07 -6.51
C LEU A 141 -14.63 -8.32 -7.85
N PRO A 142 -13.75 -7.29 -8.05
CA PRO A 142 -13.62 -6.64 -9.36
C PRO A 142 -13.18 -7.60 -10.48
N LEU A 143 -12.31 -8.56 -10.19
CA LEU A 143 -11.89 -9.55 -11.18
C LEU A 143 -13.04 -10.50 -11.54
N ALA A 144 -13.85 -10.92 -10.56
CA ALA A 144 -15.02 -11.77 -10.81
C ALA A 144 -16.10 -11.07 -11.66
N GLN A 145 -16.18 -9.74 -11.61
CA GLN A 145 -17.12 -8.97 -12.42
C GLN A 145 -16.85 -9.08 -13.93
N LEU A 146 -15.61 -9.38 -14.34
CA LEU A 146 -15.28 -9.60 -15.74
C LEU A 146 -16.01 -10.83 -16.32
N ASN A 147 -16.43 -11.79 -15.49
CA ASN A 147 -17.16 -12.98 -15.93
C ASN A 147 -18.55 -12.64 -16.50
N PHE A 148 -19.11 -11.46 -16.17
CA PHE A 148 -20.40 -11.01 -16.72
C PHE A 148 -20.26 -10.31 -18.08
N GLN A 149 -19.02 -10.11 -18.53
CA GLN A 149 -18.66 -9.58 -19.84
C GLN A 149 -18.13 -10.73 -20.69
N SER A 150 -18.85 -11.16 -21.69
CA SER A 150 -18.40 -12.20 -22.63
C SER A 150 -18.17 -11.63 -24.02
N GLN A 151 -17.45 -12.39 -24.87
CA GLN A 151 -17.25 -12.01 -26.28
C GLN A 151 -18.56 -11.94 -27.08
N PHE A 152 -19.62 -12.63 -26.63
CA PHE A 152 -20.90 -12.76 -27.31
C PHE A 152 -22.02 -11.93 -26.69
N GLY A 153 -21.72 -11.14 -25.65
CA GLY A 153 -22.70 -10.28 -24.99
C GLY A 153 -22.41 -10.05 -23.52
N THR A 154 -23.00 -9.01 -22.97
CA THR A 154 -22.89 -8.65 -21.54
C THR A 154 -24.24 -8.93 -20.86
N ASN A 155 -24.22 -9.68 -19.77
CA ASN A 155 -25.40 -9.81 -18.93
C ASN A 155 -25.53 -8.56 -18.04
N TYR A 156 -26.18 -7.52 -18.57
CA TYR A 156 -26.28 -6.22 -17.90
C TYR A 156 -26.93 -6.30 -16.52
N ASN A 157 -27.94 -7.14 -16.34
CA ASN A 157 -28.66 -7.26 -15.06
C ASN A 157 -27.73 -7.77 -13.95
N LEU A 158 -26.97 -8.83 -14.22
CA LEU A 158 -26.02 -9.40 -13.27
C LEU A 158 -24.80 -8.51 -13.09
N ALA A 159 -24.32 -7.87 -14.16
CA ALA A 159 -23.21 -6.92 -14.08
C ALA A 159 -23.56 -5.74 -13.17
N PHE A 160 -24.71 -5.07 -13.39
CA PHE A 160 -25.12 -3.96 -12.53
C PHE A 160 -25.39 -4.38 -11.09
N ALA A 161 -26.04 -5.54 -10.87
CA ALA A 161 -26.24 -6.08 -9.52
C ALA A 161 -24.90 -6.29 -8.79
N SER A 162 -23.91 -6.86 -9.48
CA SER A 162 -22.57 -7.06 -8.91
C SER A 162 -21.85 -5.75 -8.61
N TYR A 163 -22.02 -4.73 -9.45
CA TYR A 163 -21.42 -3.39 -9.21
C TYR A 163 -22.03 -2.72 -7.99
N ILE A 164 -23.37 -2.81 -7.80
CA ILE A 164 -24.02 -2.28 -6.60
C ILE A 164 -23.49 -2.98 -5.35
N LEU A 165 -23.38 -4.32 -5.36
CA LEU A 165 -22.80 -5.08 -4.25
C LEU A 165 -21.34 -4.68 -3.95
N ALA A 166 -20.56 -4.37 -4.99
CA ALA A 166 -19.19 -3.93 -4.83
C ALA A 166 -19.05 -2.51 -4.25
N LEU A 167 -20.08 -1.66 -4.38
CA LEU A 167 -20.10 -0.32 -3.81
C LEU A 167 -20.35 -0.32 -2.29
N ILE A 168 -21.09 -1.29 -1.75
CA ILE A 168 -21.49 -1.32 -0.34
C ILE A 168 -20.33 -1.17 0.65
N PRO A 169 -19.19 -1.86 0.48
CA PRO A 169 -18.06 -1.71 1.41
C PRO A 169 -17.28 -0.39 1.28
N ILE A 170 -17.54 0.38 0.21
CA ILE A 170 -16.82 1.63 -0.08
C ILE A 170 -17.59 2.85 0.45
N LEU A 171 -18.91 2.73 0.56
CA LEU A 171 -19.81 3.76 1.09
C LEU A 171 -19.77 3.80 2.62
#